data_564bf9acbbe73afa77c06245d46bfd02
#
_entry.id   564bf9acbbe73afa77c06245d46bfd02
#
_cell.length_a   1.000
_cell.length_b   1.000
_cell.length_c   1.000
_cell.angle_alpha   90.00
_cell.angle_beta   90.00
_cell.angle_gamma   90.00
#
_symmetry.space_group_name_H-M   'P 1'
#
loop_
_entity.id
_entity.type
_entity.pdbx_description
1 polymer ?
#
loop_
_entity_poly.entity_id
_entity_poly.type
_entity_poly.pdbx_seq_one_letter_code
_entity_poly.pdbx_strand_id
1 'polypeptide(L)'
;MKEKKWRIELTEHQLNLMAQCVEDCHRFIGGQMELSNSTACLEHHLELSEELGKLQPFVTPHLCRGASYGWSGGSCPNEDQRKFLAETYYLYREIYHQVTLEDAKHQDMSWNVYLGDTLTCKDSGEPIKVERIE
;
A
#
# COMPACT_ATOMS: atom_id res chain seq x y z
N MET A 1 -13.42 9.96 22.31
CA MET A 1 -12.19 10.76 22.43
C MET A 1 -11.50 10.84 21.06
N LYS A 2 -11.16 12.03 20.62
CA LYS A 2 -10.45 12.19 19.36
C LYS A 2 -8.99 11.80 19.52
N GLU A 3 -8.46 11.08 18.53
CA GLU A 3 -7.04 10.80 18.47
C GLU A 3 -6.24 12.09 18.24
N LYS A 4 -5.05 12.14 18.78
CA LYS A 4 -4.09 13.20 18.50
C LYS A 4 -3.64 13.08 17.06
N LYS A 5 -3.61 14.21 16.34
CA LYS A 5 -3.16 14.24 14.96
C LYS A 5 -1.80 14.93 14.86
N TRP A 6 -0.99 14.44 13.95
CA TRP A 6 0.37 14.94 13.71
C TRP A 6 0.51 15.38 12.26
N ARG A 7 1.29 16.41 12.04
CA ARG A 7 1.68 16.84 10.68
C ARG A 7 3.17 16.65 10.54
N ILE A 8 3.57 16.17 9.36
CA ILE A 8 4.97 15.96 9.01
C ILE A 8 5.20 16.52 7.61
N GLU A 9 6.35 17.14 7.38
CA GLU A 9 6.73 17.63 6.06
C GLU A 9 7.78 16.69 5.46
N LEU A 10 7.55 16.25 4.23
CA LEU A 10 8.42 15.32 3.52
C LEU A 10 8.65 15.83 2.10
N THR A 11 9.81 15.53 1.54
CA THR A 11 10.00 15.66 0.10
C THR A 11 9.15 14.65 -0.62
N GLU A 12 8.88 14.87 -1.92
CA GLU A 12 8.13 13.87 -2.71
C GLU A 12 8.84 12.51 -2.71
N HIS A 13 10.17 12.49 -2.79
CA HIS A 13 10.94 11.26 -2.71
C HIS A 13 10.70 10.52 -1.39
N GLN A 14 10.76 11.23 -0.27
CA GLN A 14 10.51 10.64 1.05
C GLN A 14 9.08 10.12 1.17
N LEU A 15 8.12 10.87 0.65
CA LEU A 15 6.70 10.48 0.68
C LEU A 15 6.48 9.20 -0.13
N ASN A 16 7.06 9.12 -1.33
CA ASN A 16 6.96 7.93 -2.17
C ASN A 16 7.64 6.73 -1.53
N LEU A 17 8.79 6.93 -0.90
CA LEU A 17 9.50 5.87 -0.19
C LEU A 17 8.65 5.30 0.94
N MET A 18 8.02 6.18 1.71
CA MET A 18 7.12 5.76 2.80
C MET A 18 5.93 4.96 2.25
N ALA A 19 5.30 5.45 1.18
CA ALA A 19 4.18 4.75 0.55
C ALA A 19 4.57 3.38 0.02
N GLN A 20 5.75 3.26 -0.59
CA GLN A 20 6.26 1.99 -1.10
C GLN A 20 6.50 0.98 0.02
N CYS A 21 7.01 1.42 1.17
CA CYS A 21 7.20 0.53 2.32
C CYS A 21 5.86 0.07 2.90
N VAL A 22 4.88 0.95 2.98
CA VAL A 22 3.53 0.60 3.44
C VAL A 22 2.88 -0.37 2.46
N GLU A 23 3.03 -0.14 1.16
CA GLU A 23 2.52 -1.04 0.12
C GLU A 23 3.12 -2.45 0.26
N ASP A 24 4.43 -2.54 0.45
CA ASP A 24 5.09 -3.84 0.63
C ASP A 24 4.55 -4.58 1.85
N CYS A 25 4.35 -3.90 2.97
CA CYS A 25 3.76 -4.49 4.16
C CYS A 25 2.33 -4.95 3.91
N HIS A 26 1.53 -4.13 3.23
CA HIS A 26 0.16 -4.48 2.86
C HIS A 26 0.14 -5.76 2.03
N ARG A 27 0.94 -5.81 0.97
CA ARG A 27 1.01 -6.96 0.07
C ARG A 27 1.51 -8.21 0.78
N PHE A 28 2.53 -8.05 1.63
CA PHE A 28 3.11 -9.15 2.39
C PHE A 28 2.06 -9.81 3.30
N ILE A 29 1.35 -9.02 4.06
CA ILE A 29 0.29 -9.52 4.96
C ILE A 29 -0.92 -10.03 4.16
N GLY A 30 -1.09 -9.55 2.93
CA GLY A 30 -2.12 -10.03 2.01
C GLY A 30 -1.75 -11.30 1.25
N GLY A 31 -0.54 -11.84 1.46
CA GLY A 31 -0.11 -13.07 0.81
C GLY A 31 0.79 -12.88 -0.42
N GLN A 32 1.09 -11.65 -0.80
CA GLN A 32 2.05 -11.33 -1.84
C GLN A 32 3.38 -10.99 -1.18
N MET A 33 4.18 -12.02 -0.94
CA MET A 33 5.31 -12.02 -0.02
C MET A 33 6.60 -11.43 -0.57
N GLU A 34 6.59 -10.92 -1.80
CA GLU A 34 7.82 -10.59 -2.54
C GLU A 34 8.55 -9.35 -2.02
N LEU A 35 7.85 -8.42 -1.35
CA LEU A 35 8.41 -7.14 -0.89
C LEU A 35 9.12 -6.41 -2.03
N SER A 36 8.46 -6.33 -3.20
CA SER A 36 9.07 -5.94 -4.47
C SER A 36 9.69 -4.53 -4.46
N ASN A 37 9.09 -3.57 -3.78
CA ASN A 37 9.65 -2.22 -3.71
C ASN A 37 10.90 -2.18 -2.83
N SER A 38 10.85 -2.88 -1.69
CA SER A 38 11.93 -2.83 -0.70
C SER A 38 13.15 -3.64 -1.12
N THR A 39 12.92 -4.81 -1.75
CA THR A 39 14.02 -5.70 -2.15
C THR A 39 14.68 -5.28 -3.46
N ALA A 40 14.09 -4.38 -4.22
CA ALA A 40 14.60 -3.95 -5.53
C ALA A 40 16.02 -3.39 -5.47
N CYS A 41 16.46 -2.88 -4.31
CA CYS A 41 17.80 -2.37 -4.09
C CYS A 41 18.85 -3.48 -3.92
N LEU A 42 18.44 -4.72 -3.76
CA LEU A 42 19.35 -5.84 -3.52
C LEU A 42 19.77 -6.51 -4.83
N GLU A 43 21.02 -6.99 -4.87
CA GLU A 43 21.58 -7.59 -6.06
C GLU A 43 20.82 -8.83 -6.52
N HIS A 44 20.44 -9.71 -5.59
CA HIS A 44 19.73 -10.95 -5.90
C HIS A 44 18.26 -10.89 -5.48
N HIS A 45 17.61 -9.74 -5.72
CA HIS A 45 16.24 -9.52 -5.27
C HIS A 45 15.22 -10.49 -5.87
N LEU A 46 15.42 -10.95 -7.11
CA LEU A 46 14.49 -11.90 -7.74
C LEU A 46 14.50 -13.26 -7.05
N GLU A 47 15.70 -13.77 -6.70
CA GLU A 47 15.84 -15.03 -5.98
C GLU A 47 15.27 -14.91 -4.56
N LEU A 48 15.53 -13.77 -3.90
CA LEU A 48 14.97 -13.50 -2.57
C LEU A 48 13.43 -13.44 -2.61
N SER A 49 12.88 -12.78 -3.61
CA SER A 49 11.41 -12.69 -3.77
C SER A 49 10.78 -14.08 -3.93
N GLU A 50 11.43 -14.95 -4.70
CA GLU A 50 10.96 -16.32 -4.89
C GLU A 50 10.95 -17.09 -3.56
N GLU A 51 12.03 -16.97 -2.76
CA GLU A 51 12.11 -17.61 -1.46
C GLU A 51 11.06 -17.04 -0.48
N LEU A 52 10.89 -15.72 -0.47
CA LEU A 52 9.86 -15.09 0.35
C LEU A 52 8.46 -15.57 -0.01
N GLY A 53 8.19 -15.78 -1.31
CA GLY A 53 6.89 -16.29 -1.77
C GLY A 53 6.51 -17.63 -1.16
N LYS A 54 7.48 -18.44 -0.77
CA LYS A 54 7.23 -19.74 -0.13
C LYS A 54 6.66 -19.62 1.28
N LEU A 55 6.69 -18.44 1.86
CA LEU A 55 6.13 -18.17 3.19
C LEU A 55 4.62 -17.91 3.17
N GLN A 56 4.04 -17.77 2.00
CA GLN A 56 2.64 -17.42 1.83
C GLN A 56 1.67 -18.28 2.66
N PRO A 57 1.83 -19.61 2.75
CA PRO A 57 0.91 -20.43 3.54
C PRO A 57 0.88 -20.12 5.05
N PHE A 58 1.94 -19.49 5.56
CA PHE A 58 1.98 -19.06 6.97
C PHE A 58 1.13 -17.82 7.24
N VAL A 59 0.93 -16.99 6.21
CA VAL A 59 0.15 -15.77 6.32
C VAL A 59 -1.27 -15.98 5.86
N THR A 60 -1.44 -16.66 4.74
CA THR A 60 -2.76 -16.88 4.11
C THR A 60 -2.86 -18.31 3.57
N PRO A 61 -3.09 -19.28 4.46
CA PRO A 61 -3.06 -20.70 4.05
C PRO A 61 -4.11 -21.07 3.00
N HIS A 62 -5.16 -20.25 2.84
CA HIS A 62 -6.25 -20.54 1.90
C HIS A 62 -6.11 -19.80 0.57
N LEU A 63 -5.08 -18.96 0.40
CA LEU A 63 -4.88 -18.25 -0.84
C LEU A 63 -3.75 -18.86 -1.64
N CYS A 64 -3.95 -18.90 -2.95
CA CYS A 64 -2.88 -19.22 -3.88
C CYS A 64 -1.94 -18.02 -4.00
N ARG A 65 -0.65 -18.29 -4.20
CA ARG A 65 0.33 -17.24 -4.48
C ARG A 65 -0.13 -16.42 -5.69
N GLY A 66 -0.07 -15.11 -5.57
CA GLY A 66 -0.51 -14.19 -6.62
C GLY A 66 -2.00 -13.89 -6.61
N ALA A 67 -2.77 -14.52 -5.72
CA ALA A 67 -4.17 -14.17 -5.56
C ALA A 67 -4.29 -12.76 -4.97
N SER A 68 -5.31 -12.03 -5.42
CA SER A 68 -5.59 -10.69 -4.92
C SER A 68 -6.64 -10.76 -3.82
N TYR A 69 -6.34 -10.11 -2.69
CA TYR A 69 -7.32 -9.91 -1.64
C TYR A 69 -8.32 -8.81 -1.95
N GLY A 70 -7.97 -7.94 -2.85
CA GLY A 70 -8.60 -6.65 -2.90
C GLY A 70 -8.15 -5.79 -1.72
N TRP A 71 -8.51 -4.55 -1.77
CA TRP A 71 -8.03 -3.52 -0.84
C TRP A 71 -8.47 -3.72 0.62
N SER A 72 -9.57 -4.42 0.85
CA SER A 72 -10.12 -4.61 2.20
C SER A 72 -9.78 -5.96 2.82
N GLY A 73 -9.18 -6.88 2.03
CA GLY A 73 -8.97 -8.23 2.50
C GLY A 73 -10.27 -8.93 2.91
N GLY A 74 -11.38 -8.64 2.22
CA GLY A 74 -12.72 -9.04 2.64
C GLY A 74 -12.95 -10.53 2.82
N SER A 75 -12.12 -11.38 2.20
CA SER A 75 -12.18 -12.84 2.36
C SER A 75 -11.34 -13.35 3.53
N CYS A 76 -10.59 -12.46 4.19
CA CYS A 76 -9.72 -12.85 5.29
C CYS A 76 -10.53 -13.09 6.57
N PRO A 77 -10.44 -14.28 7.17
CA PRO A 77 -11.21 -14.58 8.39
C PRO A 77 -10.66 -13.91 9.65
N ASN A 78 -9.39 -13.51 9.64
CA ASN A 78 -8.76 -12.87 10.79
C ASN A 78 -9.09 -11.36 10.77
N GLU A 79 -9.78 -10.90 11.82
CA GLU A 79 -10.21 -9.51 11.91
C GLU A 79 -9.03 -8.52 11.95
N ASP A 80 -8.00 -8.83 12.72
CA ASP A 80 -6.83 -7.95 12.84
C ASP A 80 -6.09 -7.84 11.51
N GLN A 81 -5.93 -8.96 10.80
CA GLN A 81 -5.33 -8.95 9.47
C GLN A 81 -6.16 -8.13 8.49
N ARG A 82 -7.49 -8.30 8.50
CA ARG A 82 -8.39 -7.56 7.62
C ARG A 82 -8.30 -6.06 7.87
N LYS A 83 -8.29 -5.64 9.14
CA LYS A 83 -8.15 -4.23 9.49
C LYS A 83 -6.81 -3.67 9.05
N PHE A 84 -5.73 -4.39 9.27
CA PHE A 84 -4.40 -3.97 8.82
C PHE A 84 -4.37 -3.79 7.30
N LEU A 85 -4.96 -4.72 6.56
CA LEU A 85 -5.00 -4.62 5.10
C LEU A 85 -5.78 -3.39 4.64
N ALA A 86 -6.93 -3.10 5.27
CA ALA A 86 -7.73 -1.93 4.94
C ALA A 86 -6.99 -0.62 5.24
N GLU A 87 -6.37 -0.52 6.41
CA GLU A 87 -5.65 0.68 6.84
C GLU A 87 -4.42 0.95 5.97
N THR A 88 -3.61 -0.07 5.73
CA THR A 88 -2.39 0.08 4.91
C THR A 88 -2.71 0.38 3.46
N TYR A 89 -3.74 -0.28 2.90
CA TYR A 89 -4.19 0.03 1.54
C TYR A 89 -4.55 1.51 1.40
N TYR A 90 -5.37 2.02 2.32
CA TYR A 90 -5.80 3.40 2.28
C TYR A 90 -4.60 4.36 2.34
N LEU A 91 -3.66 4.11 3.25
CA LEU A 91 -2.49 4.97 3.43
C LEU A 91 -1.67 5.08 2.14
N TYR A 92 -1.22 3.96 1.57
CA TYR A 92 -0.34 4.05 0.41
C TYR A 92 -1.08 4.47 -0.86
N ARG A 93 -2.33 4.03 -1.03
CA ARG A 93 -3.12 4.38 -2.21
C ARG A 93 -3.48 5.86 -2.23
N GLU A 94 -3.83 6.42 -1.08
CA GLU A 94 -4.14 7.86 -1.01
C GLU A 94 -2.91 8.71 -1.29
N ILE A 95 -1.74 8.30 -0.81
CA ILE A 95 -0.49 8.99 -1.14
C ILE A 95 -0.26 8.95 -2.64
N TYR A 96 -0.31 7.78 -3.28
CA TYR A 96 -0.13 7.68 -4.73
C TYR A 96 -1.18 8.47 -5.50
N HIS A 97 -2.42 8.46 -5.04
CA HIS A 97 -3.50 9.21 -5.67
C HIS A 97 -3.20 10.72 -5.68
N GLN A 98 -2.86 11.28 -4.54
CA GLN A 98 -2.59 12.72 -4.43
C GLN A 98 -1.33 13.14 -5.19
N VAL A 99 -0.26 12.36 -5.15
CA VAL A 99 0.95 12.64 -5.93
C VAL A 99 0.63 12.60 -7.42
N THR A 100 -0.13 11.59 -7.87
CA THR A 100 -0.53 11.47 -9.27
C THR A 100 -1.40 12.66 -9.72
N LEU A 101 -2.33 13.11 -8.88
CA LEU A 101 -3.15 14.28 -9.19
C LEU A 101 -2.30 15.54 -9.35
N GLU A 102 -1.27 15.73 -8.52
CA GLU A 102 -0.34 16.86 -8.68
C GLU A 102 0.45 16.76 -9.98
N ASP A 103 0.97 15.58 -10.29
CA ASP A 103 1.70 15.36 -11.54
C ASP A 103 0.81 15.63 -12.76
N ALA A 104 -0.47 15.21 -12.70
CA ALA A 104 -1.42 15.41 -13.79
C ALA A 104 -1.71 16.89 -14.10
N LYS A 105 -1.50 17.78 -13.14
CA LYS A 105 -1.62 19.23 -13.37
C LYS A 105 -0.52 19.79 -14.28
N HIS A 106 0.59 19.08 -14.38
CA HIS A 106 1.79 19.53 -15.08
C HIS A 106 2.14 18.65 -16.29
N GLN A 107 1.46 17.54 -16.49
CA GLN A 107 1.71 16.57 -17.55
C GLN A 107 0.41 16.12 -18.18
N ASP A 108 0.45 15.85 -19.49
CA ASP A 108 -0.69 15.27 -20.20
C ASP A 108 -0.77 13.79 -19.87
N MET A 109 -1.62 13.43 -18.92
CA MET A 109 -1.86 12.05 -18.52
C MET A 109 -3.21 11.59 -19.05
N SER A 110 -3.19 10.71 -20.06
CA SER A 110 -4.43 10.14 -20.60
C SER A 110 -5.04 9.10 -19.65
N TRP A 111 -4.18 8.34 -18.94
CA TRP A 111 -4.64 7.32 -18.00
C TRP A 111 -3.55 6.97 -16.98
N ASN A 112 -3.99 6.75 -15.75
CA ASN A 112 -3.17 6.21 -14.67
C ASN A 112 -4.12 5.67 -13.60
N VAL A 113 -3.84 4.47 -13.08
CA VAL A 113 -4.70 3.81 -12.11
C VAL A 113 -4.91 4.64 -10.84
N TYR A 114 -3.95 5.50 -10.49
CA TYR A 114 -4.02 6.33 -9.28
C TYR A 114 -4.78 7.63 -9.47
N LEU A 115 -5.26 7.94 -10.68
CA LEU A 115 -6.12 9.12 -10.91
C LEU A 115 -7.51 8.93 -10.30
N GLY A 116 -7.97 7.69 -10.17
CA GLY A 116 -9.25 7.41 -9.54
C GLY A 116 -9.18 7.52 -8.02
N ASP A 117 -10.32 7.82 -7.40
CA ASP A 117 -10.43 7.95 -5.95
C ASP A 117 -10.02 6.65 -5.25
N THR A 118 -9.37 6.80 -4.08
CA THR A 118 -9.01 5.67 -3.25
C THR A 118 -10.27 5.06 -2.64
N LEU A 119 -10.43 3.74 -2.79
CA LEU A 119 -11.53 3.03 -2.17
C LEU A 119 -11.34 2.96 -0.67
N THR A 120 -12.42 3.16 0.08
CA THR A 120 -12.41 3.10 1.53
C THR A 120 -13.52 2.23 2.06
N CYS A 121 -13.35 1.74 3.28
CA CYS A 121 -14.38 1.01 4.01
C CYS A 121 -14.33 1.41 5.49
N LYS A 122 -15.20 0.83 6.29
CA LYS A 122 -15.26 1.14 7.74
C LYS A 122 -13.95 0.88 8.47
N ASP A 123 -13.14 -0.06 7.97
CA ASP A 123 -11.87 -0.43 8.60
C ASP A 123 -10.67 0.38 8.07
N SER A 124 -10.88 1.32 7.15
CA SER A 124 -9.79 2.13 6.55
C SER A 124 -9.13 3.10 7.53
N GLY A 125 -9.80 3.41 8.63
CA GLY A 125 -9.30 4.37 9.62
C GLY A 125 -9.72 5.80 9.32
N GLU A 126 -9.17 6.74 10.08
CA GLU A 126 -9.46 8.15 9.91
C GLU A 126 -8.94 8.66 8.56
N PRO A 127 -9.65 9.62 7.93
CA PRO A 127 -9.18 10.24 6.70
C PRO A 127 -7.82 10.89 6.88
N ILE A 128 -6.94 10.69 5.91
CA ILE A 128 -5.63 11.35 5.88
C ILE A 128 -5.68 12.51 4.88
N LYS A 129 -4.77 13.46 5.08
CA LYS A 129 -4.62 14.60 4.19
C LYS A 129 -3.21 14.58 3.62
N VAL A 130 -3.13 14.50 2.30
CA VAL A 130 -1.86 14.56 1.56
C VAL A 130 -1.96 15.76 0.63
N GLU A 131 -1.09 16.74 0.81
CA GLU A 131 -1.11 17.95 0.01
C GLU A 131 0.30 18.46 -0.25
N ARG A 132 0.50 19.01 -1.45
CA ARG A 132 1.76 19.67 -1.79
C ARG A 132 1.79 21.04 -1.11
N ILE A 133 2.91 21.37 -0.47
CA ILE A 133 3.09 22.64 0.24
C ILE A 133 4.12 23.55 -0.43
N GLU A 134 4.93 23.03 -1.33
CA GLU A 134 5.94 23.83 -2.06
C GLU A 134 6.02 23.41 -3.54
#